data_dda5ac62c6b3998eccfe167e05722a6d
#
_entry.id   dda5ac62c6b3998eccfe167e05722a6d
#
_cell.length_a   1.000
_cell.length_b   1.000
_cell.length_c   1.000
_cell.angle_alpha   90.00
_cell.angle_beta   90.00
_cell.angle_gamma   90.00
#
_symmetry.space_group_name_H-M   'P 1'
#
loop_
_entity.id
_entity.type
_entity.pdbx_description
1 polymer ?
#
loop_
_entity_poly.entity_id
_entity_poly.type
_entity_poly.pdbx_seq_one_letter_code
_entity_poly.pdbx_strand_id
1 'polypeptide(L)'
;MFAAILIFSGVSVVTSCSKDEESKVVKQQQVQFTLWNNCEALTALQDYVKDVTNPNSPNFIKEEDRIATFDMDGTFVGELYPSYFEYNLLEYRVLDDASYKDKAPADVKEAAQDIRDFVRNGKKLPDHFDMKHAYAAAKAYEGMSLKEFDDYVKAYAAKSANGFRGMTYGQSFFKPMLEVFDYLKANGFTYYVVSGSDRFICRALVEAIGIPANRVIGMDVKLRSRGQGLEAGVNYTMSKSEDIIRTSELIIKNLKTNKVLQISQEIGKVPVLSFGNSGGDCAMHNYALSSPHI
;
A
#
# COMPACT_ATOMS: atom_id res chain seq x y z
N MET A 1 -50.90 0.62 3.92
CA MET A 1 -52.11 1.43 3.67
C MET A 1 -51.65 2.78 3.13
N PHE A 2 -52.12 3.08 1.92
CA PHE A 2 -52.08 4.33 1.14
C PHE A 2 -50.74 4.91 0.63
N ALA A 3 -50.56 4.65 -0.64
CA ALA A 3 -49.76 5.43 -1.58
C ALA A 3 -50.48 6.75 -1.89
N ALA A 4 -49.72 7.82 -2.08
CA ALA A 4 -50.19 9.04 -2.72
C ALA A 4 -49.26 9.33 -3.93
N ILE A 5 -49.82 9.10 -5.13
CA ILE A 5 -49.26 9.50 -6.41
C ILE A 5 -49.75 10.94 -6.64
N LEU A 6 -48.85 11.89 -6.89
CA LEU A 6 -49.16 13.21 -7.41
C LEU A 6 -48.57 13.32 -8.82
N ILE A 7 -49.49 13.31 -9.79
CA ILE A 7 -49.22 13.64 -11.20
C ILE A 7 -49.35 15.16 -11.34
N PHE A 8 -48.33 15.84 -11.85
CA PHE A 8 -48.44 17.18 -12.39
C PHE A 8 -48.08 17.14 -13.87
N SER A 9 -49.09 17.37 -14.67
CA SER A 9 -49.03 17.68 -16.10
C SER A 9 -48.75 19.18 -16.28
N GLY A 10 -47.88 19.52 -17.22
CA GLY A 10 -47.91 20.89 -17.68
C GLY A 10 -46.69 21.35 -18.47
N VAL A 11 -46.88 21.42 -19.79
CA VAL A 11 -46.34 22.40 -20.74
C VAL A 11 -44.87 22.28 -21.17
N SER A 12 -44.74 21.76 -22.39
CA SER A 12 -43.54 21.84 -23.23
C SER A 12 -43.34 23.29 -23.71
N VAL A 13 -42.22 23.89 -23.33
CA VAL A 13 -41.65 25.04 -24.04
C VAL A 13 -40.35 24.54 -24.69
N VAL A 14 -40.40 24.42 -26.00
CA VAL A 14 -39.23 24.17 -26.86
C VAL A 14 -38.50 25.49 -27.00
N THR A 15 -37.43 25.69 -26.25
CA THR A 15 -36.44 26.72 -26.55
C THR A 15 -35.19 26.02 -27.08
N SER A 16 -34.95 26.18 -28.36
CA SER A 16 -33.70 25.90 -29.03
C SER A 16 -32.61 26.77 -28.40
N CYS A 17 -31.71 26.17 -27.62
CA CYS A 17 -30.46 26.77 -27.25
C CYS A 17 -29.35 25.94 -27.89
N SER A 18 -28.62 26.59 -28.79
CA SER A 18 -27.34 26.16 -29.32
C SER A 18 -26.42 25.78 -28.15
N LYS A 19 -25.99 24.51 -28.09
CA LYS A 19 -24.95 24.07 -27.18
C LYS A 19 -23.60 24.55 -27.70
N ASP A 20 -23.13 25.66 -27.17
CA ASP A 20 -21.71 25.90 -27.11
C ASP A 20 -21.12 24.84 -26.15
N GLU A 21 -20.49 23.81 -26.71
CA GLU A 21 -19.61 22.92 -25.96
C GLU A 21 -18.38 23.74 -25.56
N GLU A 22 -18.47 24.42 -24.41
CA GLU A 22 -17.26 24.86 -23.70
C GLU A 22 -16.44 23.61 -23.37
N SER A 23 -15.42 23.37 -24.17
CA SER A 23 -14.35 22.45 -23.82
C SER A 23 -13.80 22.89 -22.48
N LYS A 24 -14.15 22.17 -21.41
CA LYS A 24 -13.46 22.28 -20.11
C LYS A 24 -12.01 21.90 -20.34
N VAL A 25 -11.19 22.87 -20.68
CA VAL A 25 -9.73 22.75 -20.56
C VAL A 25 -9.46 22.57 -19.08
N VAL A 26 -9.33 21.32 -18.65
CA VAL A 26 -8.81 20.99 -17.32
C VAL A 26 -7.41 21.58 -17.30
N LYS A 27 -7.24 22.69 -16.58
CA LYS A 27 -5.89 23.23 -16.31
C LYS A 27 -5.13 22.12 -15.59
N GLN A 28 -4.26 21.44 -16.31
CA GLN A 28 -3.28 20.53 -15.71
C GLN A 28 -2.52 21.34 -14.66
N GLN A 29 -2.69 20.97 -13.41
CA GLN A 29 -1.91 21.55 -12.33
C GLN A 29 -0.47 21.09 -12.55
N GLN A 30 0.40 22.00 -12.99
CA GLN A 30 1.80 21.68 -13.21
C GLN A 30 2.46 21.40 -11.84
N VAL A 31 2.61 20.13 -11.53
CA VAL A 31 3.44 19.70 -10.41
C VAL A 31 4.89 19.88 -10.83
N GLN A 32 5.64 20.64 -10.04
CA GLN A 32 7.07 20.89 -10.28
C GLN A 32 7.88 19.87 -9.48
N PHE A 33 8.85 19.25 -10.14
CA PHE A 33 9.84 18.38 -9.52
C PHE A 33 10.98 19.26 -8.94
N THR A 34 10.86 19.64 -7.67
CA THR A 34 11.81 20.54 -7.01
C THR A 34 12.93 19.80 -6.30
N LEU A 35 12.72 18.51 -6.00
CA LEU A 35 13.65 17.65 -5.28
C LEU A 35 14.38 16.66 -6.21
N TRP A 36 14.15 16.75 -7.51
CA TRP A 36 14.82 15.96 -8.52
C TRP A 36 15.89 16.76 -9.26
N ASN A 37 17.00 16.11 -9.57
CA ASN A 37 17.92 16.62 -10.56
C ASN A 37 17.40 16.28 -11.97
N ASN A 38 17.80 17.07 -12.96
CA ASN A 38 17.56 16.71 -14.35
C ASN A 38 18.29 15.40 -14.68
N CYS A 39 17.52 14.35 -14.97
CA CYS A 39 18.05 13.03 -15.32
C CYS A 39 17.12 12.34 -16.32
N GLU A 40 17.67 11.35 -17.01
CA GLU A 40 16.95 10.58 -18.04
C GLU A 40 15.67 9.93 -17.49
N ALA A 41 15.71 9.41 -16.27
CA ALA A 41 14.55 8.75 -15.67
C ALA A 41 13.38 9.73 -15.45
N LEU A 42 13.65 10.95 -14.99
CA LEU A 42 12.62 11.97 -14.81
C LEU A 42 12.06 12.42 -16.15
N THR A 43 12.94 12.66 -17.15
CA THR A 43 12.54 13.03 -18.50
C THR A 43 11.66 11.94 -19.12
N ALA A 44 12.07 10.68 -19.03
CA ALA A 44 11.31 9.55 -19.56
C ALA A 44 9.92 9.43 -18.91
N LEU A 45 9.81 9.62 -17.59
CA LEU A 45 8.52 9.64 -16.89
C LEU A 45 7.64 10.77 -17.39
N GLN A 46 8.18 11.98 -17.53
CA GLN A 46 7.41 13.14 -17.98
C GLN A 46 6.96 13.00 -19.45
N ASP A 47 7.83 12.51 -20.33
CA ASP A 47 7.51 12.29 -21.74
C ASP A 47 6.45 11.19 -21.88
N TYR A 48 6.57 10.08 -21.16
CA TYR A 48 5.58 9.02 -21.13
C TYR A 48 4.20 9.55 -20.66
N VAL A 49 4.16 10.20 -19.51
CA VAL A 49 2.90 10.72 -18.96
C VAL A 49 2.26 11.72 -19.92
N LYS A 50 3.04 12.64 -20.51
CA LYS A 50 2.58 13.59 -21.48
C LYS A 50 1.98 12.92 -22.72
N ASP A 51 2.61 11.87 -23.21
CA ASP A 51 2.17 11.12 -24.38
C ASP A 51 0.85 10.38 -24.10
N VAL A 52 0.80 9.56 -23.03
CA VAL A 52 -0.38 8.74 -22.74
C VAL A 52 -1.57 9.52 -22.20
N THR A 53 -1.39 10.78 -21.80
CA THR A 53 -2.47 11.66 -21.35
C THR A 53 -2.98 12.59 -22.45
N ASN A 54 -2.29 12.69 -23.59
CA ASN A 54 -2.69 13.51 -24.72
C ASN A 54 -3.78 12.81 -25.56
N PRO A 55 -5.02 13.35 -25.63
CA PRO A 55 -6.11 12.73 -26.38
C PRO A 55 -5.82 12.57 -27.89
N ASN A 56 -4.86 13.33 -28.41
CA ASN A 56 -4.46 13.28 -29.84
C ASN A 56 -3.28 12.32 -30.09
N SER A 57 -2.72 11.71 -29.05
CA SER A 57 -1.65 10.72 -29.20
C SER A 57 -2.22 9.37 -29.60
N PRO A 58 -1.56 8.62 -30.49
CA PRO A 58 -1.91 7.23 -30.76
C PRO A 58 -1.73 6.32 -29.51
N ASN A 59 -0.97 6.78 -28.52
CA ASN A 59 -0.68 6.07 -27.27
C ASN A 59 -1.59 6.54 -26.11
N PHE A 60 -2.66 7.29 -26.42
CA PHE A 60 -3.58 7.79 -25.39
C PHE A 60 -4.17 6.63 -24.57
N ILE A 61 -4.04 6.74 -23.26
CA ILE A 61 -4.65 5.80 -22.30
C ILE A 61 -5.78 6.53 -21.57
N LYS A 62 -6.95 5.93 -21.50
CA LYS A 62 -8.06 6.48 -20.72
C LYS A 62 -7.70 6.54 -19.24
N GLU A 63 -8.22 7.54 -18.52
CA GLU A 63 -7.92 7.76 -17.10
C GLU A 63 -8.19 6.51 -16.25
N GLU A 64 -9.26 5.77 -16.54
CA GLU A 64 -9.62 4.54 -15.84
C GLU A 64 -8.59 3.39 -15.99
N ASP A 65 -7.70 3.45 -16.99
CA ASP A 65 -6.66 2.46 -17.29
C ASP A 65 -5.25 2.97 -16.91
N ARG A 66 -5.12 4.22 -16.45
CA ARG A 66 -3.85 4.79 -15.98
C ARG A 66 -3.53 4.30 -14.58
N ILE A 67 -3.11 3.04 -14.47
CA ILE A 67 -2.77 2.39 -13.22
C ILE A 67 -1.25 2.37 -13.05
N ALA A 68 -0.77 2.87 -11.91
CA ALA A 68 0.63 2.76 -11.48
C ALA A 68 0.75 1.90 -10.22
N THR A 69 1.77 1.06 -10.13
CA THR A 69 2.07 0.27 -8.94
C THR A 69 3.43 0.65 -8.36
N PHE A 70 3.50 0.72 -7.04
CA PHE A 70 4.70 1.08 -6.30
C PHE A 70 5.00 0.01 -5.25
N ASP A 71 6.22 -0.52 -5.24
CA ASP A 71 6.74 -1.10 -4.02
C ASP A 71 6.90 -0.01 -2.96
N MET A 72 7.00 -0.38 -1.68
CA MET A 72 7.08 0.55 -0.56
C MET A 72 8.53 0.70 -0.05
N ASP A 73 9.05 -0.36 0.51
CA ASP A 73 10.32 -0.37 1.23
C ASP A 73 11.49 -0.27 0.25
N GLY A 74 12.30 0.80 0.34
CA GLY A 74 13.38 1.10 -0.59
C GLY A 74 12.95 1.83 -1.86
N THR A 75 11.63 1.93 -2.13
CA THR A 75 11.09 2.65 -3.28
C THR A 75 10.67 4.07 -2.91
N PHE A 76 9.84 4.24 -1.89
CA PHE A 76 9.49 5.57 -1.37
C PHE A 76 9.55 5.65 0.17
N VAL A 77 9.81 4.55 0.84
CA VAL A 77 10.11 4.47 2.29
C VAL A 77 11.54 3.97 2.47
N GLY A 78 12.30 4.62 3.35
CA GLY A 78 13.69 4.22 3.67
C GLY A 78 13.73 2.86 4.35
N GLU A 79 14.50 1.93 3.78
CA GLU A 79 14.68 0.57 4.32
C GLU A 79 16.05 0.33 4.94
N LEU A 80 16.99 1.26 4.69
CA LEU A 80 18.41 0.98 4.91
C LEU A 80 18.85 1.13 6.36
N TYR A 81 18.04 1.75 7.24
CA TYR A 81 18.45 1.94 8.62
C TYR A 81 17.26 2.09 9.58
N PRO A 82 17.29 1.34 10.69
CA PRO A 82 18.24 0.27 10.97
C PRO A 82 17.95 -0.99 10.18
N SER A 83 16.75 -1.13 9.59
CA SER A 83 16.25 -2.18 8.70
C SER A 83 14.82 -1.82 8.26
N TYR A 84 14.13 -2.74 7.58
CA TYR A 84 12.70 -2.60 7.26
C TYR A 84 11.88 -2.23 8.50
N PHE A 85 10.90 -1.36 8.33
CA PHE A 85 10.02 -0.96 9.43
C PHE A 85 9.38 -2.19 10.12
N GLU A 86 8.87 -3.15 9.33
CA GLU A 86 8.22 -4.35 9.87
C GLU A 86 9.18 -5.24 10.68
N TYR A 87 10.48 -5.27 10.32
CA TYR A 87 11.49 -5.99 11.08
C TYR A 87 11.75 -5.33 12.44
N ASN A 88 11.93 -4.02 12.43
CA ASN A 88 12.13 -3.26 13.66
C ASN A 88 10.92 -3.33 14.58
N LEU A 89 9.71 -3.31 14.02
CA LEU A 89 8.48 -3.44 14.78
C LEU A 89 8.36 -4.82 15.44
N LEU A 90 8.70 -5.90 14.72
CA LEU A 90 8.69 -7.25 15.27
C LEU A 90 9.76 -7.41 16.37
N GLU A 91 10.99 -6.94 16.13
CA GLU A 91 12.06 -6.93 17.13
C GLU A 91 11.59 -6.26 18.42
N TYR A 92 11.04 -5.04 18.30
CA TYR A 92 10.51 -4.30 19.46
C TYR A 92 9.40 -5.06 20.17
N ARG A 93 8.40 -5.55 19.43
CA ARG A 93 7.25 -6.28 19.98
C ARG A 93 7.67 -7.46 20.81
N VAL A 94 8.63 -8.23 20.30
CA VAL A 94 8.99 -9.54 20.85
C VAL A 94 10.05 -9.44 21.94
N LEU A 95 10.98 -8.50 21.84
CA LEU A 95 12.13 -8.44 22.74
C LEU A 95 12.09 -7.28 23.73
N ASP A 96 11.35 -6.20 23.43
CA ASP A 96 11.38 -4.99 24.26
C ASP A 96 9.99 -4.59 24.81
N ASP A 97 8.88 -4.93 24.13
CA ASP A 97 7.53 -4.58 24.58
C ASP A 97 7.15 -5.39 25.84
N ALA A 98 7.08 -4.72 26.99
CA ALA A 98 6.74 -5.34 28.26
C ALA A 98 5.36 -6.05 28.27
N SER A 99 4.44 -5.67 27.40
CA SER A 99 3.12 -6.29 27.30
C SER A 99 3.13 -7.66 26.64
N TYR A 100 4.19 -8.00 25.88
CA TYR A 100 4.23 -9.20 25.05
C TYR A 100 5.50 -10.06 25.21
N LYS A 101 6.68 -9.49 25.44
CA LYS A 101 7.99 -10.16 25.40
C LYS A 101 8.05 -11.47 26.20
N ASP A 102 7.40 -11.51 27.35
CA ASP A 102 7.41 -12.69 28.22
C ASP A 102 6.47 -13.80 27.73
N LYS A 103 5.50 -13.47 26.88
CA LYS A 103 4.50 -14.38 26.30
C LYS A 103 4.88 -14.89 24.92
N ALA A 104 5.90 -14.28 24.28
CA ALA A 104 6.27 -14.61 22.91
C ALA A 104 6.73 -16.07 22.79
N PRO A 105 6.21 -16.83 21.79
CA PRO A 105 6.66 -18.19 21.50
C PRO A 105 8.16 -18.24 21.16
N ALA A 106 8.79 -19.40 21.34
CA ALA A 106 10.23 -19.57 21.15
C ALA A 106 10.66 -19.27 19.70
N ASP A 107 9.90 -19.75 18.71
CA ASP A 107 10.17 -19.51 17.28
C ASP A 107 10.01 -18.04 16.89
N VAL A 108 9.08 -17.33 17.53
CA VAL A 108 8.90 -15.88 17.33
C VAL A 108 10.06 -15.10 17.98
N LYS A 109 10.52 -15.53 19.16
CA LYS A 109 11.70 -14.95 19.81
C LYS A 109 12.96 -15.17 18.98
N GLU A 110 13.14 -16.36 18.41
CA GLU A 110 14.27 -16.66 17.54
C GLU A 110 14.30 -15.73 16.32
N ALA A 111 13.17 -15.55 15.63
CA ALA A 111 13.09 -14.65 14.48
C ALA A 111 13.40 -13.17 14.85
N ALA A 112 12.90 -12.71 15.99
CA ALA A 112 13.21 -11.37 16.49
C ALA A 112 14.69 -11.22 16.90
N GLN A 113 15.31 -12.28 17.45
CA GLN A 113 16.73 -12.28 17.78
C GLN A 113 17.61 -12.27 16.53
N ASP A 114 17.21 -12.97 15.46
CA ASP A 114 17.90 -12.90 14.16
C ASP A 114 17.92 -11.47 13.61
N ILE A 115 16.78 -10.77 13.72
CA ILE A 115 16.71 -9.34 13.31
C ILE A 115 17.65 -8.49 14.19
N ARG A 116 17.61 -8.67 15.51
CA ARG A 116 18.48 -7.93 16.43
C ARG A 116 19.95 -8.15 16.13
N ASP A 117 20.32 -9.39 15.87
CA ASP A 117 21.70 -9.76 15.54
C ASP A 117 22.12 -9.20 14.18
N PHE A 118 21.24 -9.21 13.20
CA PHE A 118 21.48 -8.57 11.90
C PHE A 118 21.69 -7.06 12.05
N VAL A 119 20.78 -6.36 12.72
CA VAL A 119 20.80 -4.91 12.85
C VAL A 119 21.94 -4.41 13.74
N ARG A 120 22.21 -5.09 14.88
CA ARG A 120 23.15 -4.60 15.88
C ARG A 120 24.52 -5.23 15.79
N ASN A 121 24.62 -6.47 15.34
CA ASN A 121 25.85 -7.25 15.36
C ASN A 121 26.40 -7.55 13.95
N GLY A 122 25.71 -7.09 12.89
CA GLY A 122 26.13 -7.30 11.50
C GLY A 122 26.09 -8.77 11.06
N LYS A 123 25.36 -9.64 11.78
CA LYS A 123 25.17 -11.03 11.38
C LYS A 123 24.29 -11.09 10.12
N LYS A 124 24.51 -12.10 9.30
CA LYS A 124 23.62 -12.36 8.15
C LYS A 124 22.30 -12.96 8.65
N LEU A 125 21.20 -12.53 8.03
CA LEU A 125 19.92 -13.21 8.21
C LEU A 125 19.98 -14.63 7.64
N PRO A 126 19.27 -15.60 8.24
CA PRO A 126 19.12 -16.94 7.67
C PRO A 126 18.54 -16.95 6.26
N ASP A 127 18.81 -17.98 5.49
CA ASP A 127 18.17 -18.17 4.19
C ASP A 127 16.65 -18.22 4.36
N HIS A 128 15.92 -17.63 3.38
CA HIS A 128 14.46 -17.54 3.42
C HIS A 128 13.89 -16.81 4.64
N PHE A 129 14.64 -15.89 5.21
CA PHE A 129 14.22 -15.16 6.40
C PHE A 129 12.94 -14.38 6.22
N ASP A 130 12.65 -13.91 5.01
CA ASP A 130 11.38 -13.28 4.63
C ASP A 130 10.15 -14.11 5.03
N MET A 131 10.21 -15.43 4.83
CA MET A 131 9.14 -16.35 5.25
C MET A 131 9.14 -16.59 6.76
N LYS A 132 10.32 -16.76 7.38
CA LYS A 132 10.45 -16.90 8.85
C LYS A 132 9.87 -15.69 9.56
N HIS A 133 10.21 -14.48 9.07
CA HIS A 133 9.65 -13.22 9.56
C HIS A 133 8.13 -13.18 9.39
N ALA A 134 7.60 -13.52 8.21
CA ALA A 134 6.16 -13.46 7.94
C ALA A 134 5.35 -14.35 8.91
N TYR A 135 5.79 -15.57 9.16
CA TYR A 135 5.16 -16.46 10.16
C TYR A 135 5.28 -15.93 11.58
N ALA A 136 6.44 -15.39 11.96
CA ALA A 136 6.64 -14.81 13.27
C ALA A 136 5.76 -13.58 13.49
N ALA A 137 5.65 -12.69 12.49
CA ALA A 137 4.80 -11.52 12.54
C ALA A 137 3.31 -11.89 12.63
N ALA A 138 2.84 -12.89 11.87
CA ALA A 138 1.47 -13.37 11.99
C ALA A 138 1.14 -13.81 13.43
N LYS A 139 2.04 -14.55 14.08
CA LYS A 139 1.88 -15.00 15.47
C LYS A 139 2.01 -13.87 16.49
N ALA A 140 2.95 -12.94 16.30
CA ALA A 140 3.23 -11.88 17.26
C ALA A 140 2.06 -10.90 17.46
N TYR A 141 1.20 -10.76 16.47
CA TYR A 141 0.07 -9.85 16.49
C TYR A 141 -1.29 -10.57 16.43
N GLU A 142 -1.30 -11.89 16.68
CA GLU A 142 -2.52 -12.69 16.74
C GLU A 142 -3.47 -12.15 17.82
N GLY A 143 -4.77 -12.11 17.50
CA GLY A 143 -5.84 -11.67 18.40
C GLY A 143 -6.03 -10.16 18.49
N MET A 144 -5.11 -9.34 17.97
CA MET A 144 -5.33 -7.91 17.86
C MET A 144 -6.45 -7.61 16.85
N SER A 145 -7.38 -6.70 17.19
CA SER A 145 -8.27 -6.13 16.20
C SER A 145 -7.48 -5.28 15.19
N LEU A 146 -8.09 -5.02 14.04
CA LEU A 146 -7.45 -4.16 13.03
C LEU A 146 -7.16 -2.77 13.60
N LYS A 147 -8.03 -2.26 14.47
CA LYS A 147 -7.80 -0.97 15.13
C LYS A 147 -6.67 -1.04 16.17
N GLU A 148 -6.65 -2.07 17.02
CA GLU A 148 -5.56 -2.25 18.00
C GLU A 148 -4.21 -2.37 17.30
N PHE A 149 -4.16 -3.06 16.17
CA PHE A 149 -2.93 -3.19 15.39
C PHE A 149 -2.51 -1.88 14.72
N ASP A 150 -3.44 -1.15 14.12
CA ASP A 150 -3.19 0.18 13.55
C ASP A 150 -2.64 1.15 14.61
N ASP A 151 -3.30 1.23 15.76
CA ASP A 151 -2.85 2.06 16.89
C ASP A 151 -1.44 1.65 17.36
N TYR A 152 -1.14 0.34 17.41
CA TYR A 152 0.16 -0.18 17.79
C TYR A 152 1.27 0.20 16.81
N VAL A 153 1.00 0.06 15.51
CA VAL A 153 1.92 0.46 14.43
C VAL A 153 2.21 1.95 14.49
N LYS A 154 1.17 2.77 14.61
CA LYS A 154 1.29 4.25 14.70
C LYS A 154 2.05 4.69 15.95
N ALA A 155 1.80 4.06 17.08
CA ALA A 155 2.53 4.32 18.33
C ALA A 155 4.03 4.00 18.18
N TYR A 156 4.38 2.93 17.49
CA TYR A 156 5.77 2.61 17.19
C TYR A 156 6.36 3.58 16.16
N ALA A 157 5.63 3.90 15.10
CA ALA A 157 6.06 4.85 14.07
C ALA A 157 6.38 6.24 14.64
N ALA A 158 5.74 6.65 15.72
CA ALA A 158 5.99 7.91 16.42
C ALA A 158 7.27 7.90 17.29
N LYS A 159 7.91 6.73 17.51
CA LYS A 159 9.16 6.66 18.26
C LYS A 159 10.32 7.23 17.45
N SER A 160 11.31 7.81 18.15
CA SER A 160 12.54 8.30 17.52
C SER A 160 13.27 7.18 16.79
N ALA A 161 13.61 7.42 15.53
CA ALA A 161 14.36 6.47 14.71
C ALA A 161 15.82 6.43 15.16
N ASN A 162 16.31 5.22 15.44
CA ASN A 162 17.72 5.02 15.82
C ASN A 162 18.64 5.48 14.68
N GLY A 163 19.70 6.22 15.03
CA GLY A 163 20.67 6.74 14.05
C GLY A 163 20.29 8.04 13.38
N PHE A 164 19.07 8.56 13.60
CA PHE A 164 18.62 9.84 13.06
C PHE A 164 18.29 10.84 14.16
N ARG A 165 18.73 12.08 13.97
CA ARG A 165 18.42 13.15 14.91
C ARG A 165 17.13 13.85 14.47
N GLY A 166 16.11 13.85 15.34
CA GLY A 166 14.86 14.55 15.09
C GLY A 166 13.93 13.90 14.06
N MET A 167 14.13 12.62 13.71
CA MET A 167 13.26 11.84 12.83
C MET A 167 12.62 10.69 13.60
N THR A 168 11.37 10.41 13.33
CA THR A 168 10.69 9.19 13.81
C THR A 168 10.70 8.09 12.74
N TYR A 169 10.43 6.84 13.15
CA TYR A 169 10.34 5.71 12.21
C TYR A 169 9.28 5.94 11.11
N GLY A 170 8.17 6.61 11.43
CA GLY A 170 7.11 6.91 10.45
C GLY A 170 7.41 8.06 9.50
N GLN A 171 8.58 8.71 9.60
CA GLN A 171 8.97 9.84 8.76
C GLN A 171 10.01 9.50 7.68
N SER A 172 10.31 8.22 7.47
CA SER A 172 11.38 7.78 6.56
C SER A 172 10.99 7.80 5.07
N PHE A 173 10.14 8.72 4.65
CA PHE A 173 9.75 8.85 3.24
C PHE A 173 10.83 9.53 2.40
N PHE A 174 11.09 8.98 1.21
CA PHE A 174 11.90 9.64 0.19
C PHE A 174 11.11 10.77 -0.44
N LYS A 175 11.33 11.99 0.01
CA LYS A 175 10.58 13.17 -0.42
C LYS A 175 10.50 13.36 -1.95
N PRO A 176 11.56 13.10 -2.75
CA PRO A 176 11.45 13.16 -4.21
C PRO A 176 10.37 12.23 -4.78
N MET A 177 10.15 11.06 -4.18
CA MET A 177 9.12 10.13 -4.63
C MET A 177 7.69 10.62 -4.32
N LEU A 178 7.52 11.47 -3.32
CA LEU A 178 6.21 12.09 -3.04
C LEU A 178 5.80 13.03 -4.18
N GLU A 179 6.75 13.74 -4.81
CA GLU A 179 6.49 14.55 -6.01
C GLU A 179 6.03 13.69 -7.20
N VAL A 180 6.50 12.42 -7.30
CA VAL A 180 6.04 11.48 -8.32
C VAL A 180 4.56 11.12 -8.11
N PHE A 181 4.15 10.85 -6.85
CA PHE A 181 2.74 10.59 -6.54
C PHE A 181 1.86 11.78 -6.90
N ASP A 182 2.27 12.99 -6.52
CA ASP A 182 1.52 14.21 -6.83
C ASP A 182 1.43 14.44 -8.34
N TYR A 183 2.53 14.22 -9.07
CA TYR A 183 2.57 14.34 -10.51
C TYR A 183 1.65 13.34 -11.22
N LEU A 184 1.70 12.07 -10.83
CA LEU A 184 0.82 11.04 -11.40
C LEU A 184 -0.65 11.34 -11.10
N LYS A 185 -0.96 11.72 -9.86
CA LYS A 185 -2.32 12.10 -9.45
C LYS A 185 -2.85 13.28 -10.27
N ALA A 186 -2.03 14.33 -10.46
CA ALA A 186 -2.40 15.51 -11.25
C ALA A 186 -2.66 15.17 -12.73
N ASN A 187 -2.10 14.06 -13.23
CA ASN A 187 -2.28 13.55 -14.58
C ASN A 187 -3.30 12.40 -14.70
N GLY A 188 -4.17 12.23 -13.70
CA GLY A 188 -5.26 11.27 -13.73
C GLY A 188 -4.84 9.82 -13.54
N PHE A 189 -3.66 9.56 -12.97
CA PHE A 189 -3.26 8.20 -12.61
C PHE A 189 -3.84 7.78 -11.28
N THR A 190 -4.30 6.55 -11.24
CA THR A 190 -4.57 5.81 -10.01
C THR A 190 -3.34 4.99 -9.64
N TYR A 191 -2.79 5.18 -8.44
CA TYR A 191 -1.66 4.40 -8.00
C TYR A 191 -2.00 3.50 -6.81
N TYR A 192 -1.31 2.37 -6.73
CA TYR A 192 -1.41 1.37 -5.68
C TYR A 192 -0.03 1.10 -5.07
N VAL A 193 0.01 0.94 -3.77
CA VAL A 193 1.17 0.39 -3.05
C VAL A 193 1.06 -1.12 -3.07
N VAL A 194 2.12 -1.81 -3.53
CA VAL A 194 2.19 -3.28 -3.65
C VAL A 194 3.44 -3.75 -2.94
N SER A 195 3.35 -3.94 -1.64
CA SER A 195 4.49 -4.19 -0.74
C SER A 195 4.61 -5.66 -0.34
N GLY A 196 5.85 -6.09 -0.08
CA GLY A 196 6.13 -7.34 0.62
C GLY A 196 5.84 -7.29 2.12
N SER A 197 5.73 -6.10 2.71
CA SER A 197 5.41 -5.87 4.11
C SER A 197 3.92 -6.10 4.40
N ASP A 198 3.59 -6.28 5.69
CA ASP A 198 2.21 -6.49 6.14
C ASP A 198 1.30 -5.35 5.67
N ARG A 199 0.17 -5.68 5.05
CA ARG A 199 -0.81 -4.75 4.48
C ARG A 199 -1.25 -3.67 5.47
N PHE A 200 -1.49 -4.04 6.73
CA PHE A 200 -1.98 -3.10 7.74
C PHE A 200 -0.86 -2.21 8.29
N ILE A 201 0.39 -2.70 8.31
CA ILE A 201 1.56 -1.84 8.56
C ILE A 201 1.68 -0.81 7.44
N CYS A 202 1.63 -1.25 6.19
CA CYS A 202 1.71 -0.34 5.04
C CYS A 202 0.60 0.72 5.10
N ARG A 203 -0.66 0.32 5.38
CA ARG A 203 -1.80 1.23 5.51
C ARG A 203 -1.57 2.30 6.57
N ALA A 204 -1.12 1.89 7.76
CA ALA A 204 -0.85 2.81 8.87
C ALA A 204 0.25 3.83 8.53
N LEU A 205 1.29 3.42 7.79
CA LEU A 205 2.39 4.31 7.40
C LEU A 205 1.98 5.28 6.29
N VAL A 206 1.36 4.78 5.22
CA VAL A 206 1.08 5.61 4.04
C VAL A 206 -0.10 6.58 4.23
N GLU A 207 -0.91 6.40 5.29
CA GLU A 207 -1.93 7.37 5.68
C GLU A 207 -1.32 8.77 5.90
N ALA A 208 -0.12 8.83 6.46
CA ALA A 208 0.61 10.08 6.72
C ALA A 208 0.92 10.89 5.43
N ILE A 209 0.92 10.25 4.27
CA ILE A 209 1.14 10.88 2.96
C ILE A 209 -0.13 10.88 2.09
N GLY A 210 -1.28 10.61 2.70
CA GLY A 210 -2.59 10.72 2.05
C GLY A 210 -2.94 9.60 1.07
N ILE A 211 -2.25 8.44 1.12
CA ILE A 211 -2.61 7.26 0.32
C ILE A 211 -3.74 6.51 1.04
N PRO A 212 -4.91 6.34 0.40
CA PRO A 212 -6.05 5.68 1.05
C PRO A 212 -5.83 4.17 1.21
N ALA A 213 -6.35 3.61 2.30
CA ALA A 213 -6.16 2.20 2.68
C ALA A 213 -6.55 1.18 1.59
N ASN A 214 -7.55 1.50 0.76
CA ASN A 214 -7.98 0.65 -0.36
C ASN A 214 -7.04 0.68 -1.58
N ARG A 215 -5.94 1.42 -1.50
CA ARG A 215 -4.87 1.47 -2.50
C ARG A 215 -3.61 0.74 -2.03
N VAL A 216 -3.71 -0.09 -1.00
CA VAL A 216 -2.59 -0.81 -0.40
C VAL A 216 -2.81 -2.31 -0.47
N ILE A 217 -1.92 -2.98 -1.17
CA ILE A 217 -1.80 -4.44 -1.31
C ILE A 217 -0.50 -4.84 -0.60
N GLY A 218 -0.55 -5.86 0.25
CA GLY A 218 0.60 -6.28 1.04
C GLY A 218 0.56 -7.75 1.41
N MET A 219 1.48 -8.16 2.26
CA MET A 219 1.41 -9.45 2.92
C MET A 219 0.11 -9.54 3.72
N ASP A 220 -0.56 -10.67 3.64
CA ASP A 220 -1.83 -10.89 4.32
C ASP A 220 -1.79 -12.04 5.31
N VAL A 221 -2.48 -11.85 6.42
CA VAL A 221 -2.85 -12.87 7.38
C VAL A 221 -4.36 -13.06 7.34
N LYS A 222 -4.82 -14.26 7.71
CA LYS A 222 -6.23 -14.54 7.80
C LYS A 222 -6.87 -13.70 8.89
N LEU A 223 -8.02 -13.14 8.58
CA LEU A 223 -8.85 -12.38 9.49
C LEU A 223 -10.07 -13.21 9.89
N ARG A 224 -10.63 -12.90 11.04
CA ARG A 224 -11.91 -13.43 11.50
C ARG A 224 -12.63 -12.43 12.38
N SER A 225 -13.93 -12.64 12.58
CA SER A 225 -14.66 -11.92 13.63
C SER A 225 -14.19 -12.40 15.01
N ARG A 226 -14.12 -11.51 16.00
CA ARG A 226 -13.70 -11.84 17.37
C ARG A 226 -14.60 -12.91 17.99
N GLY A 227 -15.92 -12.88 17.74
CA GLY A 227 -16.89 -13.85 18.24
C GLY A 227 -16.93 -15.17 17.50
N GLN A 228 -16.35 -15.24 16.30
CA GLN A 228 -16.41 -16.42 15.41
C GLN A 228 -15.74 -17.68 16.00
N GLY A 229 -14.74 -17.52 16.86
CA GLY A 229 -13.97 -18.64 17.40
C GLY A 229 -13.29 -19.48 16.30
N LEU A 230 -13.54 -20.79 16.32
CA LEU A 230 -13.01 -21.74 15.32
C LEU A 230 -14.02 -22.06 14.21
N GLU A 231 -15.22 -21.50 14.25
CA GLU A 231 -16.23 -21.72 13.23
C GLU A 231 -15.80 -21.15 11.89
N ALA A 232 -16.15 -21.83 10.80
CA ALA A 232 -15.89 -21.33 9.45
C ALA A 232 -16.73 -20.08 9.18
N GLY A 233 -16.15 -19.04 8.57
CA GLY A 233 -16.85 -17.78 8.29
C GLY A 233 -18.11 -17.94 7.45
N VAL A 234 -18.20 -18.99 6.62
CA VAL A 234 -19.41 -19.31 5.84
C VAL A 234 -20.61 -19.69 6.72
N ASN A 235 -20.34 -20.14 7.94
CA ASN A 235 -21.39 -20.57 8.91
C ASN A 235 -21.63 -19.52 10.00
N TYR A 236 -20.83 -18.47 10.05
CA TYR A 236 -20.87 -17.46 11.11
C TYR A 236 -21.32 -16.10 10.57
N THR A 237 -22.26 -15.48 11.25
CA THR A 237 -22.71 -14.12 10.95
C THR A 237 -22.16 -13.16 11.99
N MET A 238 -21.22 -12.31 11.58
CA MET A 238 -20.63 -11.28 12.43
C MET A 238 -21.70 -10.29 12.89
N SER A 239 -21.74 -9.99 14.19
CA SER A 239 -22.61 -8.94 14.74
C SER A 239 -21.96 -7.55 14.56
N LYS A 240 -22.80 -6.50 14.60
CA LYS A 240 -22.35 -5.11 14.45
C LYS A 240 -21.42 -4.61 15.58
N SER A 241 -21.38 -5.31 16.70
CA SER A 241 -20.58 -4.96 17.88
C SER A 241 -19.24 -5.70 17.95
N GLU A 242 -18.98 -6.57 16.96
CA GLU A 242 -17.74 -7.36 16.93
C GLU A 242 -16.65 -6.68 16.11
N ASP A 243 -15.41 -6.89 16.54
CA ASP A 243 -14.22 -6.49 15.80
C ASP A 243 -13.77 -7.58 14.85
N ILE A 244 -13.13 -7.16 13.77
CA ILE A 244 -12.30 -8.05 12.95
C ILE A 244 -10.92 -8.15 13.59
N ILE A 245 -10.45 -9.38 13.84
CA ILE A 245 -9.16 -9.66 14.46
C ILE A 245 -8.23 -10.40 13.51
N ARG A 246 -6.94 -10.23 13.74
CA ARG A 246 -5.86 -10.95 13.07
C ARG A 246 -5.74 -12.37 13.65
N THR A 247 -5.41 -13.33 12.80
CA THR A 247 -5.02 -14.67 13.24
C THR A 247 -3.51 -14.90 13.00
N SER A 248 -2.98 -16.02 13.48
CA SER A 248 -1.60 -16.45 13.22
C SER A 248 -1.42 -17.13 11.85
N GLU A 249 -2.47 -17.27 11.05
CA GLU A 249 -2.42 -17.93 9.74
C GLU A 249 -1.97 -16.95 8.65
N LEU A 250 -0.75 -17.18 8.12
CA LEU A 250 -0.24 -16.43 6.97
C LEU A 250 -0.99 -16.88 5.70
N ILE A 251 -1.61 -15.95 4.99
CA ILE A 251 -2.25 -16.21 3.69
C ILE A 251 -1.21 -16.13 2.57
N ILE A 252 -0.48 -15.03 2.52
CA ILE A 252 0.49 -14.79 1.46
C ILE A 252 1.59 -13.83 1.91
N LYS A 253 2.84 -14.16 1.61
CA LYS A 253 3.97 -13.20 1.58
C LYS A 253 4.00 -12.60 0.18
N ASN A 254 3.72 -11.30 0.07
CA ASN A 254 3.49 -10.61 -1.19
C ASN A 254 4.79 -10.20 -1.89
N LEU A 255 5.60 -11.18 -2.31
CA LEU A 255 6.88 -10.98 -3.00
C LEU A 255 6.88 -11.63 -4.38
N LYS A 256 7.66 -11.08 -5.31
CA LYS A 256 7.87 -11.64 -6.66
C LYS A 256 6.54 -11.86 -7.39
N THR A 257 6.28 -13.07 -7.89
CA THR A 257 5.05 -13.42 -8.61
C THR A 257 3.79 -13.19 -7.77
N ASN A 258 3.86 -13.33 -6.45
CA ASN A 258 2.72 -13.06 -5.58
C ASN A 258 2.23 -11.61 -5.70
N LYS A 259 3.11 -10.61 -5.94
CA LYS A 259 2.69 -9.24 -6.22
C LYS A 259 1.77 -9.19 -7.45
N VAL A 260 2.11 -9.91 -8.52
CA VAL A 260 1.29 -9.97 -9.75
C VAL A 260 -0.06 -10.61 -9.49
N LEU A 261 -0.08 -11.73 -8.75
CA LEU A 261 -1.33 -12.42 -8.41
C LEU A 261 -2.28 -11.52 -7.62
N GLN A 262 -1.74 -10.79 -6.63
CA GLN A 262 -2.53 -9.86 -5.83
C GLN A 262 -3.00 -8.63 -6.64
N ILE A 263 -2.17 -8.08 -7.52
CA ILE A 263 -2.60 -7.02 -8.45
C ILE A 263 -3.77 -7.51 -9.31
N SER A 264 -3.66 -8.71 -9.88
CA SER A 264 -4.71 -9.28 -10.72
C SER A 264 -6.02 -9.50 -9.95
N GLN A 265 -5.95 -9.94 -8.69
CA GLN A 265 -7.13 -10.22 -7.87
C GLN A 265 -7.80 -8.94 -7.35
N GLU A 266 -7.01 -7.94 -6.94
CA GLU A 266 -7.55 -6.78 -6.23
C GLU A 266 -7.79 -5.56 -7.13
N ILE A 267 -7.00 -5.41 -8.20
CA ILE A 267 -7.15 -4.30 -9.14
C ILE A 267 -7.94 -4.74 -10.38
N GLY A 268 -7.71 -5.96 -10.86
CA GLY A 268 -8.38 -6.51 -12.06
C GLY A 268 -7.94 -5.86 -13.37
N LYS A 269 -6.87 -5.04 -13.35
CA LYS A 269 -6.29 -4.36 -14.51
C LYS A 269 -4.77 -4.51 -14.49
N VAL A 270 -4.15 -4.54 -15.67
CA VAL A 270 -2.70 -4.55 -15.82
C VAL A 270 -2.20 -3.11 -15.65
N PRO A 271 -1.26 -2.83 -14.73
CA PRO A 271 -0.67 -1.51 -14.59
C PRO A 271 0.08 -1.06 -15.84
N VAL A 272 0.15 0.24 -16.07
CA VAL A 272 0.94 0.84 -17.17
C VAL A 272 2.24 1.48 -16.68
N LEU A 273 2.41 1.61 -15.36
CA LEU A 273 3.63 2.05 -14.70
C LEU A 273 3.90 1.17 -13.48
N SER A 274 5.18 0.92 -13.22
CA SER A 274 5.62 0.12 -12.09
C SER A 274 6.93 0.66 -11.53
N PHE A 275 6.98 0.89 -10.21
CA PHE A 275 8.12 1.41 -9.47
C PHE A 275 8.55 0.42 -8.40
N GLY A 276 9.84 0.17 -8.31
CA GLY A 276 10.41 -0.75 -7.34
C GLY A 276 11.92 -0.64 -7.30
N ASN A 277 12.57 -1.27 -6.31
CA ASN A 277 14.01 -1.12 -6.06
C ASN A 277 14.76 -2.45 -6.01
N SER A 278 14.07 -3.58 -6.05
CA SER A 278 14.68 -4.87 -5.78
C SER A 278 14.27 -5.97 -6.76
N GLY A 279 14.98 -7.10 -6.70
CA GLY A 279 14.60 -8.31 -7.45
C GLY A 279 13.22 -8.87 -7.05
N GLY A 280 12.68 -8.46 -5.89
CA GLY A 280 11.32 -8.77 -5.45
C GLY A 280 10.24 -8.15 -6.34
N ASP A 281 10.58 -7.10 -7.11
CA ASP A 281 9.66 -6.29 -7.91
C ASP A 281 9.68 -6.64 -9.39
N CYS A 282 10.69 -7.41 -9.85
CA CYS A 282 10.88 -7.74 -11.27
C CYS A 282 9.61 -8.34 -11.90
N ALA A 283 8.88 -9.21 -11.18
CA ALA A 283 7.64 -9.79 -11.69
C ALA A 283 6.56 -8.71 -11.91
N MET A 284 6.44 -7.75 -11.00
CA MET A 284 5.51 -6.62 -11.10
C MET A 284 5.87 -5.71 -12.30
N HIS A 285 7.17 -5.46 -12.53
CA HIS A 285 7.64 -4.71 -13.70
C HIS A 285 7.32 -5.45 -15.00
N ASN A 286 7.62 -6.76 -15.07
CA ASN A 286 7.30 -7.58 -16.23
C ASN A 286 5.78 -7.61 -16.50
N TYR A 287 4.97 -7.60 -15.45
CA TYR A 287 3.52 -7.55 -15.60
C TYR A 287 3.06 -6.22 -16.18
N ALA A 288 3.61 -5.11 -15.72
CA ALA A 288 3.33 -3.79 -16.32
C ALA A 288 3.73 -3.74 -17.80
N LEU A 289 4.90 -4.31 -18.18
CA LEU A 289 5.35 -4.42 -19.59
C LEU A 289 4.43 -5.29 -20.45
N SER A 290 3.57 -6.10 -19.88
CA SER A 290 2.56 -6.88 -20.62
C SER A 290 1.23 -6.12 -20.81
N SER A 291 1.17 -4.85 -20.43
CA SER A 291 -0.02 -4.04 -20.60
C SER A 291 -0.38 -3.90 -22.08
N PRO A 292 -1.68 -4.01 -22.44
CA PRO A 292 -2.12 -3.78 -23.82
C PRO A 292 -1.98 -2.32 -24.26
N HIS A 293 -1.60 -1.44 -23.35
CA HIS A 293 -1.39 -0.01 -23.56
C HIS A 293 0.07 0.41 -23.68
N ILE A 294 1.00 -0.56 -23.76
CA ILE A 294 2.44 -0.31 -23.90
C ILE A 294 2.95 -0.82 -25.25
#